data_68fd4d276dcafb98291b1a45160bc2af
#
_entry.id   68fd4d276dcafb98291b1a45160bc2af
#
_cell.length_a   1.000
_cell.length_b   1.000
_cell.length_c   1.000
_cell.angle_alpha   90.00
_cell.angle_beta   90.00
_cell.angle_gamma   90.00
#
_symmetry.space_group_name_H-M   'P 1'
#
loop_
_entity.id
_entity.type
_entity.pdbx_description
1 polymer ?
#
loop_
_entity_poly.entity_id
_entity_poly.type
_entity_poly.pdbx_seq_one_letter_code
_entity_poly.pdbx_strand_id
1 'polypeptide(L)'
;MRLILTGATGLVGSAALNHLLTTSLPAGEVSALYILSRSPVPMAENKPNVTVIEHKNFNEYPAELLEKLKGADGCIWAQGISQAQVSKEEYIKITLDYPVAAAEAFASLSDSFNFVYVSGEGATQTPSRLTPFFGRIKGQTESALIELSKKYPSLKPYSVRPAYVDCANDPAVHEHVMKRPDQQALMKRGLHTIIGPVMRGVFTKSHSPTQFLSKYLVDLARGDGKPVKGEGVVEGGWVVPNVVFRRKVGLS
;
A
#
# COMPACT_ATOMS: atom_id res chain seq x y z
N MET A 1 -0.30 -9.89 16.20
CA MET A 1 0.71 -9.09 15.49
C MET A 1 0.35 -7.61 15.57
N ARG A 2 1.35 -6.74 15.53
CA ARG A 2 1.16 -5.28 15.50
C ARG A 2 1.51 -4.77 14.12
N LEU A 3 0.65 -3.95 13.51
CA LEU A 3 0.87 -3.44 12.15
C LEU A 3 0.92 -1.93 12.12
N ILE A 4 1.66 -1.41 11.14
CA ILE A 4 1.70 0.00 10.77
C ILE A 4 0.95 0.18 9.45
N LEU A 5 0.14 1.22 9.34
CA LEU A 5 -0.53 1.61 8.09
C LEU A 5 -0.21 3.07 7.76
N THR A 6 0.19 3.33 6.53
CA THR A 6 0.30 4.68 5.98
C THR A 6 -0.71 4.88 4.86
N GLY A 7 -1.05 6.15 4.56
CA GLY A 7 -1.99 6.45 3.48
C GLY A 7 -3.44 6.04 3.78
N ALA A 8 -3.83 5.91 5.04
CA ALA A 8 -5.14 5.44 5.50
C ALA A 8 -6.34 6.25 4.95
N THR A 9 -6.13 7.49 4.52
CA THR A 9 -7.15 8.35 3.89
C THR A 9 -7.24 8.18 2.37
N GLY A 10 -6.29 7.44 1.76
CA GLY A 10 -6.29 7.14 0.32
C GLY A 10 -7.18 5.96 -0.04
N LEU A 11 -7.39 5.71 -1.36
CA LEU A 11 -8.24 4.62 -1.84
C LEU A 11 -7.78 3.24 -1.33
N VAL A 12 -6.52 2.89 -1.53
CA VAL A 12 -5.97 1.59 -1.09
C VAL A 12 -5.84 1.52 0.43
N GLY A 13 -5.35 2.61 1.05
CA GLY A 13 -5.14 2.65 2.51
C GLY A 13 -6.44 2.61 3.29
N SER A 14 -7.52 3.27 2.83
CA SER A 14 -8.83 3.18 3.48
C SER A 14 -9.45 1.79 3.34
N ALA A 15 -9.23 1.11 2.20
CA ALA A 15 -9.64 -0.27 2.04
C ALA A 15 -8.88 -1.21 2.98
N ALA A 16 -7.55 -1.06 3.10
CA ALA A 16 -6.76 -1.81 4.07
C ALA A 16 -7.22 -1.55 5.51
N LEU A 17 -7.48 -0.29 5.85
CA LEU A 17 -8.03 0.10 7.15
C LEU A 17 -9.39 -0.56 7.41
N ASN A 18 -10.32 -0.49 6.43
CA ASN A 18 -11.63 -1.11 6.56
C ASN A 18 -11.52 -2.62 6.83
N HIS A 19 -10.68 -3.35 6.08
CA HIS A 19 -10.45 -4.77 6.29
C HIS A 19 -9.83 -5.07 7.68
N LEU A 20 -8.85 -4.26 8.11
CA LEU A 20 -8.26 -4.38 9.45
C LEU A 20 -9.31 -4.18 10.55
N LEU A 21 -10.15 -3.16 10.44
CA LEU A 21 -11.17 -2.83 11.44
C LEU A 21 -12.31 -3.84 11.51
N THR A 22 -12.72 -4.40 10.37
CA THR A 22 -13.90 -5.27 10.28
C THR A 22 -13.59 -6.76 10.38
N THR A 23 -12.32 -7.13 10.14
CA THR A 23 -11.91 -8.54 10.05
C THR A 23 -10.75 -8.86 10.97
N SER A 24 -9.58 -8.29 10.74
CA SER A 24 -8.34 -8.78 11.36
C SER A 24 -8.21 -8.40 12.84
N LEU A 25 -8.63 -7.20 13.24
CA LEU A 25 -8.66 -6.79 14.66
C LEU A 25 -9.73 -7.57 15.45
N PRO A 26 -10.99 -7.68 14.99
CA PRO A 26 -12.01 -8.46 15.69
C PRO A 26 -11.66 -9.96 15.81
N ALA A 27 -10.98 -10.53 14.81
CA ALA A 27 -10.52 -11.91 14.83
C ALA A 27 -9.30 -12.15 15.73
N GLY A 28 -8.72 -11.11 16.32
CA GLY A 28 -7.49 -11.18 17.11
C GLY A 28 -6.21 -11.46 16.31
N GLU A 29 -6.30 -11.44 15.00
CA GLU A 29 -5.17 -11.68 14.10
C GLU A 29 -4.16 -10.52 14.14
N VAL A 30 -4.66 -9.30 14.32
CA VAL A 30 -3.91 -8.09 14.59
C VAL A 30 -4.27 -7.59 15.98
N SER A 31 -3.28 -7.45 16.86
CA SER A 31 -3.50 -7.02 18.25
C SER A 31 -3.43 -5.50 18.44
N ALA A 32 -2.72 -4.80 17.54
CA ALA A 32 -2.67 -3.34 17.51
C ALA A 32 -2.38 -2.81 16.10
N LEU A 33 -2.97 -1.67 15.78
CA LEU A 33 -2.77 -0.95 14.53
C LEU A 33 -2.30 0.47 14.82
N TYR A 34 -1.13 0.82 14.29
CA TYR A 34 -0.60 2.18 14.29
C TYR A 34 -0.81 2.81 12.92
N ILE A 35 -1.44 3.97 12.87
CA ILE A 35 -1.67 4.70 11.61
C ILE A 35 -0.81 5.95 11.61
N LEU A 36 0.17 6.01 10.72
CA LEU A 36 0.95 7.23 10.51
C LEU A 36 0.27 8.09 9.45
N SER A 37 -0.20 9.27 9.82
CA SER A 37 -0.96 10.16 8.94
C SER A 37 -0.61 11.61 9.15
N ARG A 38 -0.69 12.42 8.07
CA ARG A 38 -0.53 13.89 8.12
C ARG A 38 -1.78 14.61 8.60
N SER A 39 -2.91 13.92 8.60
CA SER A 39 -4.24 14.48 8.89
C SER A 39 -5.09 13.48 9.67
N PRO A 40 -6.18 13.91 10.29
CA PRO A 40 -7.12 13.02 10.96
C PRO A 40 -7.59 11.87 10.07
N VAL A 41 -7.88 10.73 10.68
CA VAL A 41 -8.37 9.51 10.01
C VAL A 41 -9.74 9.14 10.60
N PRO A 42 -10.85 9.72 10.10
CA PRO A 42 -12.19 9.55 10.69
C PRO A 42 -12.60 8.08 10.83
N MET A 43 -12.23 7.22 9.88
CA MET A 43 -12.54 5.78 9.96
C MET A 43 -11.89 5.08 11.17
N ALA A 44 -10.85 5.67 11.75
CA ALA A 44 -10.12 5.11 12.89
C ALA A 44 -10.53 5.73 14.24
N GLU A 45 -11.41 6.73 14.25
CA GLU A 45 -11.83 7.40 15.48
C GLU A 45 -12.54 6.43 16.43
N ASN A 46 -12.13 6.47 17.70
CA ASN A 46 -12.69 5.65 18.78
C ASN A 46 -12.68 4.13 18.51
N LYS A 47 -11.76 3.65 17.65
CA LYS A 47 -11.61 2.21 17.41
C LYS A 47 -10.65 1.59 18.42
N PRO A 48 -11.02 0.49 19.08
CA PRO A 48 -10.13 -0.19 20.03
C PRO A 48 -8.89 -0.73 19.31
N ASN A 49 -7.75 -0.72 20.01
CA ASN A 49 -6.47 -1.21 19.50
C ASN A 49 -5.95 -0.48 18.24
N VAL A 50 -6.46 0.72 17.97
CA VAL A 50 -6.01 1.59 16.87
C VAL A 50 -5.46 2.89 17.44
N THR A 51 -4.24 3.24 17.05
CA THR A 51 -3.59 4.49 17.43
C THR A 51 -3.24 5.28 16.19
N VAL A 52 -3.83 6.46 16.03
CA VAL A 52 -3.46 7.41 14.96
C VAL A 52 -2.37 8.31 15.50
N ILE A 53 -1.23 8.33 14.82
CA ILE A 53 -0.06 9.16 15.15
C ILE A 53 0.09 10.19 14.03
N GLU A 54 -0.01 11.48 14.39
CA GLU A 54 0.27 12.55 13.44
C GLU A 54 1.76 12.54 13.10
N HIS A 55 2.07 12.36 11.82
CA HIS A 55 3.42 12.33 11.29
C HIS A 55 3.46 13.03 9.94
N LYS A 56 4.17 14.17 9.87
CA LYS A 56 4.19 15.04 8.68
C LYS A 56 5.41 14.83 7.80
N ASN A 57 6.56 14.56 8.41
CA ASN A 57 7.83 14.40 7.70
C ASN A 57 8.21 12.91 7.55
N PHE A 58 7.76 12.30 6.47
CA PHE A 58 8.03 10.88 6.19
C PHE A 58 9.47 10.58 5.72
N ASN A 59 10.36 11.58 5.68
CA ASN A 59 11.80 11.35 5.51
C ASN A 59 12.51 11.03 6.82
N GLU A 60 11.88 11.31 7.97
CA GLU A 60 12.54 11.22 9.28
C GLU A 60 11.64 10.48 10.27
N TYR A 61 12.24 9.62 11.05
CA TYR A 61 11.56 8.83 12.08
C TYR A 61 12.28 9.02 13.42
N PRO A 62 11.88 10.02 14.22
CA PRO A 62 12.49 10.30 15.52
C PRO A 62 12.44 9.09 16.46
N ALA A 63 13.42 8.96 17.36
CA ALA A 63 13.52 7.85 18.31
C ALA A 63 12.25 7.67 19.14
N GLU A 64 11.60 8.76 19.55
CA GLU A 64 10.32 8.74 20.28
C GLU A 64 9.19 8.08 19.48
N LEU A 65 9.16 8.29 18.16
CA LEU A 65 8.19 7.63 17.29
C LEU A 65 8.51 6.15 17.16
N LEU A 66 9.77 5.80 16.94
CA LEU A 66 10.19 4.39 16.80
C LEU A 66 9.94 3.61 18.09
N GLU A 67 10.13 4.22 19.26
CA GLU A 67 9.81 3.58 20.55
C GLU A 67 8.29 3.28 20.67
N LYS A 68 7.41 4.19 20.20
CA LYS A 68 5.95 3.93 20.14
C LYS A 68 5.59 2.79 19.19
N LEU A 69 6.36 2.61 18.12
CA LEU A 69 6.14 1.56 17.11
C LEU A 69 6.86 0.26 17.42
N LYS A 70 7.67 0.20 18.46
CA LYS A 70 8.49 -0.96 18.83
C LYS A 70 7.67 -2.23 18.96
N GLY A 71 8.16 -3.31 18.36
CA GLY A 71 7.48 -4.59 18.28
C GLY A 71 6.35 -4.60 17.25
N ALA A 72 6.29 -3.64 16.34
CA ALA A 72 5.49 -3.79 15.12
C ALA A 72 6.14 -4.83 14.20
N ASP A 73 5.32 -5.72 13.64
CA ASP A 73 5.76 -6.86 12.84
C ASP A 73 5.68 -6.58 11.33
N GLY A 74 4.95 -5.55 10.92
CA GLY A 74 4.84 -5.19 9.52
C GLY A 74 4.19 -3.83 9.27
N CYS A 75 4.36 -3.37 8.02
CA CYS A 75 3.79 -2.12 7.53
C CYS A 75 3.09 -2.32 6.19
N ILE A 76 1.90 -1.73 6.05
CA ILE A 76 1.25 -1.53 4.75
C ILE A 76 1.52 -0.08 4.32
N TRP A 77 2.41 0.08 3.34
CA TRP A 77 2.74 1.37 2.79
C TRP A 77 1.82 1.69 1.60
N ALA A 78 0.66 2.29 1.90
CA ALA A 78 -0.33 2.72 0.91
C ALA A 78 -0.31 4.24 0.65
N GLN A 79 0.72 4.93 1.13
CA GLN A 79 0.91 6.34 0.83
C GLN A 79 1.39 6.52 -0.61
N GLY A 80 0.71 7.38 -1.35
CA GLY A 80 1.06 7.69 -2.73
C GLY A 80 0.23 8.85 -3.26
N ILE A 81 0.66 9.39 -4.39
CA ILE A 81 0.00 10.48 -5.09
C ILE A 81 0.06 10.23 -6.60
N SER A 82 -0.86 10.81 -7.36
CA SER A 82 -0.76 10.80 -8.82
C SER A 82 0.34 11.75 -9.29
N GLN A 83 1.17 11.31 -10.24
CA GLN A 83 2.19 12.18 -10.86
C GLN A 83 1.61 13.44 -11.53
N ALA A 84 0.30 13.44 -11.84
CA ALA A 84 -0.39 14.59 -12.43
C ALA A 84 -0.81 15.66 -11.40
N GLN A 85 -0.64 15.39 -10.09
CA GLN A 85 -1.07 16.28 -9.01
C GLN A 85 0.08 17.06 -8.37
N VAL A 86 1.33 16.70 -8.67
CA VAL A 86 2.52 17.27 -8.04
C VAL A 86 3.65 17.45 -9.05
N SER A 87 4.71 18.17 -8.67
CA SER A 87 5.95 18.25 -9.45
C SER A 87 6.67 16.90 -9.52
N LYS A 88 7.60 16.74 -10.46
CA LYS A 88 8.40 15.51 -10.58
C LYS A 88 9.24 15.26 -9.32
N GLU A 89 9.81 16.30 -8.76
CA GLU A 89 10.64 16.27 -7.55
C GLU A 89 9.82 15.81 -6.35
N GLU A 90 8.62 16.37 -6.19
CA GLU A 90 7.71 15.99 -5.12
C GLU A 90 7.19 14.57 -5.33
N TYR A 91 6.93 14.15 -6.57
CA TYR A 91 6.56 12.77 -6.88
C TYR A 91 7.66 11.78 -6.50
N ILE A 92 8.94 12.07 -6.82
CA ILE A 92 10.08 11.25 -6.42
C ILE A 92 10.14 11.14 -4.90
N LYS A 93 10.09 12.27 -4.20
CA LYS A 93 10.13 12.34 -2.74
C LYS A 93 9.06 11.45 -2.10
N ILE A 94 7.80 11.56 -2.55
CA ILE A 94 6.69 10.80 -1.97
C ILE A 94 6.75 9.31 -2.35
N THR A 95 7.18 9.01 -3.58
CA THR A 95 7.10 7.65 -4.14
C THR A 95 8.34 6.82 -3.87
N LEU A 96 9.52 7.44 -3.77
CA LEU A 96 10.81 6.77 -3.57
C LEU A 96 11.40 7.08 -2.19
N ASP A 97 11.63 8.36 -1.85
CA ASP A 97 12.40 8.68 -0.65
C ASP A 97 11.66 8.29 0.63
N TYR A 98 10.36 8.60 0.73
CA TYR A 98 9.55 8.29 1.89
C TYR A 98 9.45 6.79 2.22
N PRO A 99 9.08 5.89 1.28
CA PRO A 99 9.01 4.47 1.60
C PRO A 99 10.38 3.85 1.91
N VAL A 100 11.46 4.34 1.30
CA VAL A 100 12.82 3.87 1.59
C VAL A 100 13.25 4.29 3.00
N ALA A 101 13.05 5.56 3.37
CA ALA A 101 13.35 6.06 4.72
C ALA A 101 12.52 5.31 5.79
N ALA A 102 11.25 5.05 5.50
CA ALA A 102 10.39 4.27 6.39
C ALA A 102 10.87 2.84 6.57
N ALA A 103 11.17 2.15 5.46
CA ALA A 103 11.64 0.77 5.50
C ALA A 103 12.95 0.62 6.26
N GLU A 104 13.89 1.55 6.08
CA GLU A 104 15.14 1.59 6.84
C GLU A 104 14.88 1.78 8.34
N ALA A 105 14.05 2.75 8.71
CA ALA A 105 13.73 3.03 10.11
C ALA A 105 12.99 1.87 10.78
N PHE A 106 12.07 1.21 10.04
CA PHE A 106 11.23 0.14 10.59
C PHE A 106 11.93 -1.22 10.64
N ALA A 107 13.03 -1.40 9.94
CA ALA A 107 13.81 -2.63 9.96
C ALA A 107 14.32 -3.01 11.36
N SER A 108 14.39 -2.06 12.30
CA SER A 108 14.81 -2.27 13.69
C SER A 108 13.67 -2.55 14.67
N LEU A 109 12.40 -2.52 14.23
CA LEU A 109 11.24 -2.63 15.12
C LEU A 109 10.98 -4.07 15.59
N SER A 110 11.39 -5.06 14.80
CA SER A 110 11.28 -6.49 15.12
C SER A 110 12.32 -7.32 14.36
N ASP A 111 12.52 -8.58 14.77
CA ASP A 111 13.49 -9.50 14.14
C ASP A 111 13.07 -9.93 12.72
N SER A 112 11.79 -9.79 12.38
CA SER A 112 11.24 -10.02 11.04
C SER A 112 10.13 -9.02 10.77
N PHE A 113 10.38 -8.06 9.89
CA PHE A 113 9.48 -6.96 9.59
C PHE A 113 9.00 -7.00 8.13
N ASN A 114 7.71 -7.22 7.92
CA ASN A 114 7.10 -7.28 6.59
C ASN A 114 6.74 -5.87 6.09
N PHE A 115 7.47 -5.35 5.13
CA PHE A 115 7.19 -4.04 4.51
C PHE A 115 6.46 -4.23 3.19
N VAL A 116 5.15 -3.95 3.15
CA VAL A 116 4.29 -4.14 1.97
C VAL A 116 4.08 -2.80 1.28
N TYR A 117 4.81 -2.58 0.21
CA TYR A 117 4.72 -1.37 -0.63
C TYR A 117 3.64 -1.51 -1.70
N VAL A 118 2.73 -0.55 -1.76
CA VAL A 118 1.73 -0.47 -2.83
C VAL A 118 2.34 0.23 -4.05
N SER A 119 2.89 -0.56 -4.93
CA SER A 119 3.45 -0.11 -6.22
C SER A 119 2.33 0.17 -7.24
N GLY A 120 2.43 -0.32 -8.45
CA GLY A 120 1.39 -0.20 -9.49
C GLY A 120 1.76 -0.93 -10.76
N GLU A 121 0.75 -1.36 -11.49
CA GLU A 121 0.95 -1.95 -12.82
C GLU A 121 1.65 -0.94 -13.73
N GLY A 122 2.62 -1.43 -14.52
CA GLY A 122 3.51 -0.56 -15.32
C GLY A 122 4.79 -0.11 -14.58
N ALA A 123 4.95 -0.42 -13.30
CA ALA A 123 6.24 -0.28 -12.63
C ALA A 123 7.26 -1.27 -13.20
N THR A 124 8.51 -0.84 -13.40
CA THR A 124 9.56 -1.70 -13.93
C THR A 124 10.93 -1.30 -13.40
N GLN A 125 11.74 -2.28 -13.08
CA GLN A 125 13.13 -2.10 -12.63
C GLN A 125 14.10 -1.98 -13.81
N THR A 126 13.63 -2.34 -15.02
CA THR A 126 14.38 -2.20 -16.28
C THR A 126 13.67 -1.25 -17.24
N PRO A 127 13.67 0.07 -16.96
CA PRO A 127 12.89 1.03 -17.76
C PRO A 127 13.48 1.22 -19.15
N SER A 128 12.61 1.25 -20.16
CA SER A 128 12.92 1.67 -21.53
C SER A 128 12.65 3.17 -21.73
N ARG A 129 12.93 3.67 -22.93
CA ARG A 129 12.60 5.06 -23.29
C ARG A 129 11.09 5.35 -23.27
N LEU A 130 10.27 4.32 -23.50
CA LEU A 130 8.80 4.43 -23.52
C LEU A 130 8.16 4.21 -22.15
N THR A 131 8.93 3.85 -21.13
CA THR A 131 8.40 3.63 -19.78
C THR A 131 7.89 4.95 -19.19
N PRO A 132 6.61 5.04 -18.77
CA PRO A 132 6.07 6.23 -18.11
C PRO A 132 6.87 6.61 -16.87
N PHE A 133 6.88 7.90 -16.54
CA PHE A 133 7.66 8.42 -15.42
C PHE A 133 7.29 7.72 -14.10
N PHE A 134 6.00 7.57 -13.80
CA PHE A 134 5.56 6.87 -12.60
C PHE A 134 6.09 5.42 -12.52
N GLY A 135 6.11 4.74 -13.65
CA GLY A 135 6.59 3.35 -13.73
C GLY A 135 8.07 3.22 -13.45
N ARG A 136 8.87 4.22 -13.88
CA ARG A 136 10.31 4.30 -13.56
C ARG A 136 10.54 4.50 -12.07
N ILE A 137 9.86 5.49 -11.47
CA ILE A 137 10.07 5.83 -10.05
C ILE A 137 9.59 4.70 -9.15
N LYS A 138 8.42 4.11 -9.43
CA LYS A 138 7.94 2.95 -8.65
C LYS A 138 8.86 1.75 -8.78
N GLY A 139 9.37 1.47 -9.98
CA GLY A 139 10.36 0.40 -10.18
C GLY A 139 11.68 0.66 -9.43
N GLN A 140 12.16 1.91 -9.41
CA GLN A 140 13.33 2.30 -8.60
C GLN A 140 13.07 2.08 -7.11
N THR A 141 11.86 2.40 -6.63
CA THR A 141 11.47 2.16 -5.23
C THR A 141 11.49 0.66 -4.89
N GLU A 142 10.93 -0.18 -5.76
CA GLU A 142 10.96 -1.64 -5.59
C GLU A 142 12.40 -2.16 -5.48
N SER A 143 13.29 -1.71 -6.40
CA SER A 143 14.71 -2.06 -6.36
C SER A 143 15.39 -1.59 -5.07
N ALA A 144 15.15 -0.34 -4.66
CA ALA A 144 15.75 0.22 -3.45
C ALA A 144 15.32 -0.55 -2.18
N LEU A 145 14.04 -0.94 -2.08
CA LEU A 145 13.54 -1.73 -0.96
C LEU A 145 14.17 -3.14 -0.92
N ILE A 146 14.38 -3.77 -2.09
CA ILE A 146 15.07 -5.07 -2.18
C ILE A 146 16.54 -4.93 -1.79
N GLU A 147 17.23 -3.90 -2.26
CA GLU A 147 18.62 -3.66 -1.85
C GLU A 147 18.73 -3.37 -0.34
N LEU A 148 17.77 -2.63 0.21
CA LEU A 148 17.72 -2.34 1.64
C LEU A 148 17.57 -3.62 2.48
N SER A 149 16.83 -4.61 2.00
CA SER A 149 16.68 -5.90 2.69
C SER A 149 17.96 -6.73 2.74
N LYS A 150 18.92 -6.49 1.84
CA LYS A 150 20.24 -7.11 1.91
C LYS A 150 21.09 -6.49 3.04
N LYS A 151 20.91 -5.19 3.28
CA LYS A 151 21.55 -4.46 4.39
C LYS A 151 20.91 -4.80 5.75
N TYR A 152 19.58 -4.96 5.76
CA TYR A 152 18.79 -5.25 6.95
C TYR A 152 18.05 -6.59 6.79
N PRO A 153 18.61 -7.73 7.23
CA PRO A 153 18.00 -9.06 7.05
C PRO A 153 16.62 -9.24 7.72
N SER A 154 16.29 -8.41 8.71
CA SER A 154 14.97 -8.35 9.32
C SER A 154 13.89 -7.87 8.33
N LEU A 155 14.24 -7.00 7.38
CA LEU A 155 13.30 -6.40 6.44
C LEU A 155 12.86 -7.40 5.35
N LYS A 156 11.55 -7.56 5.15
CA LYS A 156 10.92 -8.40 4.12
C LYS A 156 10.12 -7.50 3.17
N PRO A 157 10.69 -7.08 2.01
CA PRO A 157 10.16 -6.00 1.19
C PRO A 157 9.21 -6.49 0.08
N TYR A 158 7.96 -6.66 0.40
CA TYR A 158 6.95 -6.99 -0.62
C TYR A 158 6.54 -5.73 -1.40
N SER A 159 6.47 -5.83 -2.71
CA SER A 159 5.88 -4.82 -3.59
C SER A 159 4.70 -5.41 -4.35
N VAL A 160 3.51 -4.88 -4.17
CA VAL A 160 2.31 -5.30 -4.90
C VAL A 160 2.00 -4.27 -5.98
N ARG A 161 1.81 -4.71 -7.22
CA ARG A 161 1.51 -3.88 -8.39
C ARG A 161 0.02 -3.99 -8.76
N PRO A 162 -0.90 -3.30 -8.05
CA PRO A 162 -2.30 -3.27 -8.49
C PRO A 162 -2.42 -2.52 -9.82
N ALA A 163 -3.42 -2.93 -10.61
CA ALA A 163 -3.82 -2.21 -11.82
C ALA A 163 -4.92 -1.18 -11.49
N TYR A 164 -6.07 -1.20 -12.18
CA TYR A 164 -7.18 -0.31 -11.86
C TYR A 164 -7.83 -0.71 -10.52
N VAL A 165 -7.59 0.08 -9.49
CA VAL A 165 -8.15 -0.16 -8.15
C VAL A 165 -9.58 0.35 -8.09
N ASP A 166 -10.51 -0.52 -7.72
CA ASP A 166 -11.95 -0.25 -7.75
C ASP A 166 -12.62 -0.56 -6.41
N CYS A 167 -13.29 0.42 -5.85
CA CYS A 167 -14.04 0.32 -4.59
C CYS A 167 -15.57 0.23 -4.80
N ALA A 168 -16.07 0.04 -6.02
CA ALA A 168 -17.51 0.04 -6.29
C ALA A 168 -18.30 -0.99 -5.48
N ASN A 169 -17.68 -2.14 -5.18
CA ASN A 169 -18.27 -3.21 -4.37
C ASN A 169 -17.87 -3.15 -2.89
N ASP A 170 -17.30 -2.03 -2.44
CA ASP A 170 -16.87 -1.80 -1.05
C ASP A 170 -17.55 -0.50 -0.53
N PRO A 171 -18.79 -0.58 -0.03
CA PRO A 171 -19.60 0.61 0.28
C PRO A 171 -18.94 1.57 1.26
N ALA A 172 -18.29 1.05 2.31
CA ALA A 172 -17.65 1.87 3.33
C ALA A 172 -16.45 2.65 2.76
N VAL A 173 -15.64 1.99 1.93
CA VAL A 173 -14.50 2.62 1.25
C VAL A 173 -14.99 3.59 0.18
N HIS A 174 -16.01 3.20 -0.59
CA HIS A 174 -16.61 4.06 -1.61
C HIS A 174 -17.13 5.36 -1.00
N GLU A 175 -17.91 5.29 0.07
CA GLU A 175 -18.43 6.47 0.76
C GLU A 175 -17.31 7.39 1.26
N HIS A 176 -16.27 6.80 1.88
CA HIS A 176 -15.12 7.56 2.38
C HIS A 176 -14.35 8.25 1.24
N VAL A 177 -14.07 7.53 0.16
CA VAL A 177 -13.30 8.05 -0.99
C VAL A 177 -14.08 9.12 -1.73
N MET A 178 -15.39 8.97 -1.90
CA MET A 178 -16.24 9.94 -2.61
C MET A 178 -16.38 11.29 -1.87
N LYS A 179 -16.15 11.33 -0.56
CA LYS A 179 -16.10 12.57 0.21
C LYS A 179 -14.83 13.40 -0.02
N ARG A 180 -13.81 12.84 -0.68
CA ARG A 180 -12.54 13.54 -0.93
C ARG A 180 -12.67 14.57 -2.05
N PRO A 181 -12.12 15.80 -1.88
CA PRO A 181 -12.24 16.86 -2.90
C PRO A 181 -11.64 16.47 -4.27
N ASP A 182 -10.52 15.74 -4.29
CA ASP A 182 -9.86 15.29 -5.51
C ASP A 182 -10.73 14.29 -6.30
N GLN A 183 -11.45 13.41 -5.62
CA GLN A 183 -12.37 12.45 -6.25
C GLN A 183 -13.64 13.12 -6.78
N GLN A 184 -14.15 14.10 -6.07
CA GLN A 184 -15.31 14.88 -6.53
C GLN A 184 -15.00 15.61 -7.85
N ALA A 185 -13.79 16.13 -8.01
CA ALA A 185 -13.37 16.77 -9.25
C ALA A 185 -13.28 15.79 -10.44
N LEU A 186 -12.81 14.55 -10.21
CA LEU A 186 -12.76 13.48 -11.21
C LEU A 186 -14.15 12.95 -11.57
N MET A 187 -15.08 12.86 -10.61
CA MET A 187 -16.47 12.46 -10.86
C MET A 187 -17.21 13.45 -11.78
N LYS A 188 -17.01 14.76 -11.61
CA LYS A 188 -17.60 15.78 -12.51
C LYS A 188 -17.16 15.61 -13.97
N ARG A 189 -16.04 14.93 -14.23
CA ARG A 189 -15.57 14.60 -15.59
C ARG A 189 -16.14 13.29 -16.16
N GLY A 190 -17.04 12.59 -15.45
CA GLY A 190 -17.71 11.38 -15.93
C GLY A 190 -16.81 10.15 -16.14
N LEU A 191 -15.52 10.29 -15.85
CA LEU A 191 -14.51 9.30 -16.20
C LEU A 191 -14.70 7.96 -15.46
N HIS A 192 -14.97 8.02 -14.15
CA HIS A 192 -15.19 6.82 -13.34
C HIS A 192 -16.48 6.07 -13.70
N THR A 193 -17.50 6.79 -14.15
CA THR A 193 -18.79 6.18 -14.52
C THR A 193 -18.69 5.30 -15.76
N ILE A 194 -17.76 5.59 -16.66
CA ILE A 194 -17.57 4.83 -17.91
C ILE A 194 -16.45 3.80 -17.76
N ILE A 195 -15.32 4.17 -17.17
CA ILE A 195 -14.15 3.28 -17.06
C ILE A 195 -14.41 2.11 -16.11
N GLY A 196 -15.07 2.34 -14.98
CA GLY A 196 -15.32 1.29 -13.99
C GLY A 196 -16.02 0.06 -14.57
N PRO A 197 -17.21 0.18 -15.21
CA PRO A 197 -17.90 -0.94 -15.84
C PRO A 197 -17.06 -1.64 -16.91
N VAL A 198 -16.33 -0.89 -17.73
CA VAL A 198 -15.47 -1.45 -18.79
C VAL A 198 -14.31 -2.27 -18.17
N MET A 199 -13.66 -1.75 -17.14
CA MET A 199 -12.58 -2.47 -16.44
C MET A 199 -13.10 -3.74 -15.76
N ARG A 200 -14.31 -3.69 -15.18
CA ARG A 200 -14.94 -4.84 -14.53
C ARG A 200 -15.41 -5.91 -15.52
N GLY A 201 -15.90 -5.51 -16.71
CA GLY A 201 -16.49 -6.41 -17.68
C GLY A 201 -15.56 -6.89 -18.79
N VAL A 202 -14.69 -6.02 -19.29
CA VAL A 202 -13.84 -6.29 -20.45
C VAL A 202 -12.38 -6.51 -20.08
N PHE A 203 -11.83 -5.61 -19.23
CA PHE A 203 -10.43 -5.65 -18.83
C PHE A 203 -10.25 -6.24 -17.43
N THR A 204 -10.89 -7.36 -17.16
CA THR A 204 -10.90 -8.01 -15.84
C THR A 204 -9.49 -8.25 -15.30
N LYS A 205 -8.54 -8.66 -16.15
CA LYS A 205 -7.13 -8.89 -15.76
C LYS A 205 -6.40 -7.62 -15.30
N SER A 206 -6.87 -6.44 -15.70
CA SER A 206 -6.34 -5.14 -15.28
C SER A 206 -7.19 -4.46 -14.21
N HIS A 207 -7.99 -5.26 -13.47
CA HIS A 207 -8.88 -4.80 -12.43
C HIS A 207 -8.46 -5.36 -11.07
N SER A 208 -8.40 -4.48 -10.06
CA SER A 208 -7.99 -4.79 -8.68
C SER A 208 -9.08 -4.33 -7.71
N PRO A 209 -10.07 -5.19 -7.39
CA PRO A 209 -11.12 -4.84 -6.43
C PRO A 209 -10.53 -4.62 -5.03
N THR A 210 -10.95 -3.53 -4.36
CA THR A 210 -10.39 -3.14 -3.05
C THR A 210 -10.53 -4.20 -1.98
N GLN A 211 -11.63 -4.94 -1.94
CA GLN A 211 -11.88 -5.99 -0.96
C GLN A 211 -10.82 -7.11 -1.01
N PHE A 212 -10.45 -7.54 -2.21
CA PHE A 212 -9.44 -8.56 -2.40
C PHE A 212 -8.02 -8.01 -2.23
N LEU A 213 -7.78 -6.79 -2.74
CA LEU A 213 -6.49 -6.14 -2.63
C LEU A 213 -6.14 -5.87 -1.16
N SER A 214 -7.07 -5.30 -0.39
CA SER A 214 -6.85 -5.00 1.03
C SER A 214 -6.56 -6.24 1.85
N LYS A 215 -7.34 -7.31 1.65
CA LYS A 215 -7.08 -8.60 2.29
C LYS A 215 -5.68 -9.11 1.96
N TYR A 216 -5.29 -9.09 0.69
CA TYR A 216 -3.98 -9.57 0.26
C TYR A 216 -2.81 -8.76 0.85
N LEU A 217 -2.94 -7.43 0.90
CA LEU A 217 -1.94 -6.57 1.53
C LEU A 217 -1.79 -6.86 3.03
N VAL A 218 -2.90 -7.07 3.72
CA VAL A 218 -2.91 -7.44 5.14
C VAL A 218 -2.32 -8.82 5.36
N ASP A 219 -2.66 -9.80 4.52
CA ASP A 219 -2.11 -11.16 4.59
C ASP A 219 -0.58 -11.15 4.39
N LEU A 220 -0.05 -10.35 3.46
CA LEU A 220 1.39 -10.18 3.29
C LEU A 220 2.04 -9.51 4.50
N ALA A 221 1.43 -8.44 5.02
CA ALA A 221 1.97 -7.73 6.19
C ALA A 221 2.01 -8.61 7.45
N ARG A 222 1.12 -9.59 7.53
CA ARG A 222 1.03 -10.59 8.62
C ARG A 222 1.75 -11.90 8.31
N GLY A 223 2.26 -12.05 7.10
CA GLY A 223 2.83 -13.30 6.61
C GLY A 223 4.11 -13.73 7.33
N ASP A 224 4.65 -14.85 6.88
CA ASP A 224 5.84 -15.50 7.48
C ASP A 224 7.18 -14.89 7.01
N GLY A 225 7.14 -13.78 6.27
CA GLY A 225 8.33 -13.11 5.77
C GLY A 225 9.04 -13.83 4.61
N LYS A 226 8.42 -14.86 4.01
CA LYS A 226 9.00 -15.58 2.88
C LYS A 226 8.60 -14.97 1.54
N PRO A 227 9.46 -15.05 0.53
CA PRO A 227 9.10 -14.63 -0.83
C PRO A 227 7.85 -15.35 -1.33
N VAL A 228 7.00 -14.62 -2.05
CA VAL A 228 5.80 -15.18 -2.68
C VAL A 228 6.21 -16.18 -3.76
N LYS A 229 5.64 -17.38 -3.71
CA LYS A 229 5.89 -18.44 -4.70
C LYS A 229 4.81 -18.46 -5.76
N GLY A 230 5.16 -18.84 -6.97
CA GLY A 230 4.23 -19.08 -8.07
C GLY A 230 4.68 -18.44 -9.37
N GLU A 231 4.05 -18.86 -10.47
CA GLU A 231 4.35 -18.36 -11.80
C GLU A 231 4.03 -16.87 -11.93
N GLY A 232 4.92 -16.11 -12.56
CA GLY A 232 4.75 -14.68 -12.83
C GLY A 232 5.09 -13.74 -11.65
N VAL A 233 5.52 -14.26 -10.48
CA VAL A 233 6.20 -13.41 -9.49
C VAL A 233 7.55 -12.98 -10.06
N VAL A 234 8.00 -11.79 -9.69
CA VAL A 234 9.29 -11.26 -10.15
C VAL A 234 10.19 -10.94 -8.96
N GLU A 235 11.45 -10.64 -9.22
CA GLU A 235 12.45 -10.32 -8.20
C GLU A 235 12.50 -11.36 -7.06
N GLY A 236 12.62 -12.63 -7.43
CA GLY A 236 12.73 -13.72 -6.45
C GLY A 236 11.49 -13.90 -5.55
N GLY A 237 10.34 -13.34 -5.93
CA GLY A 237 9.12 -13.42 -5.14
C GLY A 237 8.79 -12.17 -4.31
N TRP A 238 9.61 -11.13 -4.39
CA TRP A 238 9.39 -9.89 -3.65
C TRP A 238 8.47 -8.89 -4.36
N VAL A 239 8.27 -9.05 -5.67
CA VAL A 239 7.36 -8.22 -6.45
C VAL A 239 6.22 -9.06 -7.02
N VAL A 240 5.00 -8.63 -6.75
CA VAL A 240 3.75 -9.32 -7.11
C VAL A 240 2.97 -8.50 -8.15
N PRO A 241 3.06 -8.84 -9.44
CA PRO A 241 2.23 -8.24 -10.49
C PRO A 241 0.74 -8.45 -10.26
N ASN A 242 -0.11 -7.62 -10.87
CA ASN A 242 -1.56 -7.70 -10.71
C ASN A 242 -2.13 -9.08 -11.06
N VAL A 243 -1.68 -9.69 -12.13
CA VAL A 243 -2.13 -11.03 -12.55
C VAL A 243 -1.81 -12.11 -11.52
N VAL A 244 -0.68 -11.98 -10.81
CA VAL A 244 -0.30 -12.90 -9.72
C VAL A 244 -1.17 -12.66 -8.50
N PHE A 245 -1.32 -11.40 -8.08
CA PHE A 245 -2.23 -11.01 -7.01
C PHE A 245 -3.63 -11.59 -7.24
N ARG A 246 -4.21 -11.38 -8.43
CA ARG A 246 -5.54 -11.88 -8.79
C ARG A 246 -5.66 -13.39 -8.60
N ARG A 247 -4.71 -14.17 -9.13
CA ARG A 247 -4.66 -15.63 -8.94
C ARG A 247 -4.57 -16.03 -7.46
N LYS A 248 -3.76 -15.32 -6.67
CA LYS A 248 -3.60 -15.60 -5.23
C LYS A 248 -4.87 -15.42 -4.43
N VAL A 249 -5.76 -14.52 -4.88
CA VAL A 249 -7.05 -14.27 -4.22
C VAL A 249 -8.25 -14.95 -4.93
N GLY A 250 -7.99 -15.86 -5.88
CA GLY A 250 -9.03 -16.61 -6.58
C GLY A 250 -9.81 -15.82 -7.64
N LEU A 251 -9.24 -14.71 -8.13
CA LEU A 251 -9.80 -13.95 -9.24
C LEU A 251 -9.19 -14.43 -10.57
N SER A 252 -10.03 -14.78 -11.53
CA SER A 252 -9.65 -15.16 -12.91
C SER A 252 -9.23 -13.94 -13.74
#